data_882195f7d4a0d1b0f759e50e8248fe58
#
_entry.id   882195f7d4a0d1b0f759e50e8248fe58
#
_cell.length_a   1.000
_cell.length_b   1.000
_cell.length_c   1.000
_cell.angle_alpha   90.00
_cell.angle_beta   90.00
_cell.angle_gamma   90.00
#
_symmetry.space_group_name_H-M   'P 1'
#
loop_
_entity.id
_entity.type
_entity.pdbx_description
1 polymer ?
#
loop_
_entity_poly.entity_id
_entity_poly.type
_entity_poly.pdbx_seq_one_letter_code
_entity_poly.pdbx_strand_id
1 'polypeptide(L)'
;MPRLLSPLLALLALLLAIPASGAAPAPALPARPNVLFIAIDDLRDWVGFLGGHPQARTPNFDRLARMGTAFTRAYCASPSCNPSRAALMSGLRPSTSGVYDNGIDFRPLIAPELALPHLFRQAGYFVHGAGKIYHESYRRASEWEHYLEKERAYPPVPPGRSDGVGGIKFAPLDCRDDELP
;
A
#
# COMPACT_ATOMS: atom_id res chain seq x y z
N MET A 1 -38.08 50.78 30.15
CA MET A 1 -37.54 49.42 30.11
C MET A 1 -36.62 49.21 28.90
N PRO A 2 -35.40 49.70 28.89
CA PRO A 2 -34.46 49.34 27.82
C PRO A 2 -33.03 49.09 28.34
N ARG A 3 -32.84 48.26 29.37
CA ARG A 3 -31.48 48.05 29.94
C ARG A 3 -31.03 46.59 30.08
N LEU A 4 -31.79 45.60 29.62
CA LEU A 4 -31.45 44.18 29.75
C LEU A 4 -30.90 43.56 28.44
N LEU A 5 -30.95 44.28 27.33
CA LEU A 5 -30.43 43.81 26.04
C LEU A 5 -28.91 43.99 25.89
N SER A 6 -28.31 44.87 26.66
CA SER A 6 -26.87 45.21 26.57
C SER A 6 -25.91 44.10 26.99
N PRO A 7 -26.15 43.33 28.11
CA PRO A 7 -25.22 42.27 28.48
C PRO A 7 -25.30 41.03 27.57
N LEU A 8 -26.47 40.77 26.98
CA LEU A 8 -26.62 39.64 26.06
C LEU A 8 -25.90 39.85 24.71
N LEU A 9 -25.95 41.09 24.20
CA LEU A 9 -25.19 41.47 23.01
C LEU A 9 -23.69 41.49 23.24
N ALA A 10 -23.24 41.88 24.44
CA ALA A 10 -21.83 41.84 24.83
C ALA A 10 -21.32 40.37 24.96
N LEU A 11 -22.13 39.47 25.49
CA LEU A 11 -21.79 38.04 25.59
C LEU A 11 -21.75 37.37 24.24
N LEU A 12 -22.67 37.72 23.33
CA LEU A 12 -22.67 37.22 21.96
C LEU A 12 -21.48 37.71 21.13
N ALA A 13 -21.07 38.96 21.33
CA ALA A 13 -19.87 39.50 20.68
C ALA A 13 -18.57 38.87 21.23
N LEU A 14 -18.52 38.46 22.48
CA LEU A 14 -17.38 37.76 23.06
C LEU A 14 -17.26 36.31 22.57
N LEU A 15 -18.37 35.67 22.30
CA LEU A 15 -18.41 34.31 21.70
C LEU A 15 -18.00 34.28 20.21
N LEU A 16 -18.18 35.38 19.50
CA LEU A 16 -17.76 35.55 18.10
C LEU A 16 -16.28 35.93 17.93
N ALA A 17 -15.61 36.33 19.02
CA ALA A 17 -14.21 36.73 19.03
C ALA A 17 -13.22 35.57 19.32
N ILE A 18 -13.65 34.30 19.18
CA ILE A 18 -12.71 33.18 19.26
C ILE A 18 -11.81 33.28 18.02
N PRO A 19 -10.50 33.58 18.18
CA PRO A 19 -9.61 33.56 17.03
C PRO A 19 -9.66 32.17 16.42
N ALA A 20 -10.06 32.06 15.15
CA ALA A 20 -9.89 30.85 14.41
C ALA A 20 -8.41 30.50 14.49
N SER A 21 -8.09 29.49 15.30
CA SER A 21 -6.72 28.98 15.45
C SER A 21 -6.30 28.53 14.04
N GLY A 22 -5.63 29.42 13.33
CA GLY A 22 -5.12 29.11 12.00
C GLY A 22 -4.18 27.92 12.13
N ALA A 23 -4.63 26.76 11.72
CA ALA A 23 -3.74 25.63 11.54
C ALA A 23 -2.57 26.12 10.68
N ALA A 24 -1.35 25.95 11.17
CA ALA A 24 -0.16 26.28 10.39
C ALA A 24 -0.30 25.61 9.01
N PRO A 25 -0.02 26.32 7.90
CA PRO A 25 -0.12 25.71 6.59
C PRO A 25 0.76 24.48 6.56
N ALA A 26 0.18 23.34 6.15
CA ALA A 26 0.93 22.11 5.98
C ALA A 26 2.12 22.38 5.05
N PRO A 27 3.31 21.83 5.33
CA PRO A 27 4.47 22.03 4.48
C PRO A 27 4.09 21.61 3.06
N ALA A 28 4.38 22.50 2.10
CA ALA A 28 4.11 22.22 0.69
C ALA A 28 4.87 20.96 0.28
N LEU A 29 4.14 19.95 -0.21
CA LEU A 29 4.77 18.77 -0.78
C LEU A 29 5.61 19.16 -1.99
N PRO A 30 6.76 18.51 -2.26
CA PRO A 30 7.51 18.72 -3.47
C PRO A 30 6.61 18.47 -4.69
N ALA A 31 6.80 19.23 -5.75
CA ALA A 31 6.00 19.13 -6.97
C ALA A 31 5.99 17.70 -7.56
N ARG A 32 7.06 16.94 -7.33
CA ARG A 32 7.21 15.52 -7.71
C ARG A 32 7.83 14.75 -6.53
N PRO A 33 7.01 14.29 -5.59
CA PRO A 33 7.50 13.47 -4.48
C PRO A 33 7.95 12.10 -4.99
N ASN A 34 8.97 11.51 -4.36
CA ASN A 34 9.28 10.12 -4.58
C ASN A 34 8.14 9.25 -4.03
N VAL A 35 7.80 8.19 -4.76
CA VAL A 35 6.72 7.26 -4.40
C VAL A 35 7.32 5.88 -4.19
N LEU A 36 7.20 5.36 -2.99
CA LEU A 36 7.54 3.98 -2.66
C LEU A 36 6.25 3.17 -2.50
N PHE A 37 6.03 2.22 -3.42
CA PHE A 37 4.91 1.31 -3.37
C PHE A 37 5.37 -0.07 -2.89
N ILE A 38 4.84 -0.53 -1.75
CA ILE A 38 5.18 -1.82 -1.16
C ILE A 38 3.94 -2.71 -1.19
N ALA A 39 3.98 -3.74 -2.04
CA ALA A 39 2.93 -4.74 -2.13
C ALA A 39 3.35 -6.01 -1.36
N ILE A 40 2.57 -6.40 -0.38
CA ILE A 40 2.82 -7.59 0.44
C ILE A 40 1.77 -8.63 0.12
N ASP A 41 2.23 -9.80 -0.34
CA ASP A 41 1.36 -10.93 -0.67
C ASP A 41 0.81 -11.57 0.62
N ASP A 42 -0.45 -11.93 0.63
CA ASP A 42 -1.13 -12.70 1.69
C ASP A 42 -1.03 -12.11 3.12
N LEU A 43 -0.76 -10.81 3.26
CA LEU A 43 -0.58 -10.16 4.56
C LEU A 43 -1.85 -10.21 5.43
N ARG A 44 -3.04 -10.12 4.83
CA ARG A 44 -4.33 -10.02 5.55
C ARG A 44 -4.36 -8.79 6.47
N ASP A 45 -5.01 -8.91 7.62
CA ASP A 45 -5.07 -7.95 8.71
C ASP A 45 -4.04 -8.22 9.83
N TRP A 46 -3.03 -9.06 9.55
CA TRP A 46 -2.04 -9.51 10.51
C TRP A 46 -0.95 -8.47 10.74
N VAL A 47 -1.36 -7.26 11.05
CA VAL A 47 -0.50 -6.15 11.43
C VAL A 47 -1.00 -5.55 12.75
N GLY A 48 -0.08 -5.06 13.58
CA GLY A 48 -0.39 -4.64 14.93
C GLY A 48 -1.50 -3.58 15.00
N PHE A 49 -1.45 -2.56 14.15
CA PHE A 49 -2.43 -1.47 14.16
C PHE A 49 -3.86 -1.88 13.73
N LEU A 50 -4.02 -3.03 13.07
CA LEU A 50 -5.34 -3.60 12.75
C LEU A 50 -5.83 -4.60 13.79
N GLY A 51 -4.92 -5.16 14.60
CA GLY A 51 -5.27 -6.11 15.67
C GLY A 51 -5.77 -7.48 15.17
N GLY A 52 -5.51 -7.83 13.90
CA GLY A 52 -6.05 -9.05 13.28
C GLY A 52 -5.41 -10.36 13.77
N HIS A 53 -4.25 -10.31 14.40
CA HIS A 53 -3.60 -11.48 14.98
C HIS A 53 -2.86 -11.12 16.27
N PRO A 54 -3.08 -11.85 17.39
CA PRO A 54 -2.54 -11.48 18.71
C PRO A 54 -1.02 -11.58 18.81
N GLN A 55 -0.39 -12.40 17.97
CA GLN A 55 1.06 -12.61 17.95
C GLN A 55 1.77 -11.76 16.92
N ALA A 56 1.05 -11.02 16.06
CA ALA A 56 1.66 -10.16 15.06
C ALA A 56 2.40 -8.99 15.70
N ARG A 57 3.71 -8.93 15.51
CA ARG A 57 4.57 -7.84 15.99
C ARG A 57 5.11 -7.05 14.81
N THR A 58 4.48 -5.94 14.50
CA THR A 58 4.81 -5.13 13.32
C THR A 58 5.10 -3.66 13.67
N PRO A 59 6.11 -3.38 14.51
CA PRO A 59 6.32 -2.04 15.06
C PRO A 59 6.60 -0.97 13.98
N ASN A 60 7.19 -1.36 12.84
CA ASN A 60 7.44 -0.44 11.74
C ASN A 60 6.16 -0.10 10.96
N PHE A 61 5.25 -1.06 10.74
CA PHE A 61 3.94 -0.79 10.17
C PHE A 61 3.11 0.08 11.12
N ASP A 62 3.14 -0.21 12.41
CA ASP A 62 2.44 0.58 13.42
C ASP A 62 2.97 2.01 13.48
N ARG A 63 4.29 2.20 13.33
CA ARG A 63 4.89 3.53 13.22
C ARG A 63 4.43 4.25 11.94
N LEU A 64 4.42 3.57 10.81
CA LEU A 64 3.97 4.13 9.53
C LEU A 64 2.48 4.53 9.60
N ALA A 65 1.65 3.68 10.19
CA ALA A 65 0.22 3.96 10.39
C ALA A 65 -0.03 5.23 11.24
N ARG A 66 0.84 5.48 12.25
CA ARG A 66 0.76 6.72 13.05
C ARG A 66 1.22 7.98 12.31
N MET A 67 2.08 7.83 11.30
CA MET A 67 2.61 8.95 10.52
C MET A 67 1.76 9.31 9.30
N GLY A 68 0.93 8.39 8.85
CA GLY A 68 0.14 8.51 7.64
C GLY A 68 -1.34 8.22 7.87
N THR A 69 -2.01 7.82 6.80
CA THR A 69 -3.42 7.42 6.84
C THR A 69 -3.53 5.90 6.74
N ALA A 70 -4.15 5.27 7.73
CA ALA A 70 -4.44 3.85 7.73
C ALA A 70 -5.87 3.59 7.23
N PHE A 71 -6.01 2.82 6.16
CA PHE A 71 -7.29 2.41 5.61
C PHE A 71 -7.69 1.06 6.22
N THR A 72 -8.60 1.08 7.20
CA THR A 72 -9.01 -0.12 7.94
C THR A 72 -10.04 -0.98 7.20
N ARG A 73 -10.60 -0.48 6.09
CA ARG A 73 -11.59 -1.17 5.25
C ARG A 73 -11.16 -1.19 3.79
N ALA A 74 -9.91 -1.57 3.54
CA ALA A 74 -9.39 -1.78 2.20
C ALA A 74 -9.58 -3.25 1.80
N TYR A 75 -10.10 -3.48 0.60
CA TYR A 75 -10.42 -4.82 0.10
C TYR A 75 -9.72 -5.04 -1.25
N CYS A 76 -9.14 -6.22 -1.44
CA CYS A 76 -8.58 -6.60 -2.72
C CYS A 76 -9.70 -6.86 -3.75
N ALA A 77 -9.38 -6.66 -5.02
CA ALA A 77 -10.35 -6.87 -6.10
C ALA A 77 -10.65 -8.37 -6.36
N SER A 78 -9.77 -9.26 -5.90
CA SER A 78 -9.90 -10.72 -5.99
C SER A 78 -9.06 -11.39 -4.91
N PRO A 79 -9.47 -12.53 -4.37
CA PRO A 79 -8.68 -13.30 -3.40
C PRO A 79 -7.57 -14.15 -4.06
N SER A 80 -7.27 -13.95 -5.34
CA SER A 80 -6.24 -14.65 -6.10
C SER A 80 -5.15 -13.70 -6.58
N CYS A 81 -3.90 -14.18 -6.63
CA CYS A 81 -2.72 -13.35 -6.89
C CYS A 81 -2.81 -12.55 -8.19
N ASN A 82 -2.98 -13.23 -9.33
CA ASN A 82 -2.96 -12.57 -10.65
C ASN A 82 -4.11 -11.58 -10.86
N PRO A 83 -5.39 -11.96 -10.64
CA PRO A 83 -6.49 -11.01 -10.83
C PRO A 83 -6.41 -9.82 -9.88
N SER A 84 -5.97 -10.03 -8.63
CA SER A 84 -5.77 -8.94 -7.67
C SER A 84 -4.66 -7.99 -8.10
N ARG A 85 -3.51 -8.53 -8.56
CA ARG A 85 -2.36 -7.73 -9.01
C ARG A 85 -2.64 -7.02 -10.32
N ALA A 86 -3.28 -7.68 -11.27
CA ALA A 86 -3.70 -7.07 -12.52
C ALA A 86 -4.65 -5.90 -12.26
N ALA A 87 -5.61 -6.07 -11.36
CA ALA A 87 -6.53 -5.00 -10.96
C ALA A 87 -5.82 -3.85 -10.24
N LEU A 88 -4.91 -4.16 -9.31
CA LEU A 88 -4.14 -3.16 -8.57
C LEU A 88 -3.27 -2.30 -9.52
N MET A 89 -2.62 -2.94 -10.48
CA MET A 89 -1.66 -2.28 -11.38
C MET A 89 -2.32 -1.57 -12.57
N SER A 90 -3.58 -1.87 -12.88
CA SER A 90 -4.31 -1.27 -14.02
C SER A 90 -5.52 -0.44 -13.63
N GLY A 91 -6.00 -0.56 -12.39
CA GLY A 91 -7.28 0.03 -11.98
C GLY A 91 -8.51 -0.70 -12.52
N LEU A 92 -8.36 -1.79 -13.27
CA LEU A 92 -9.46 -2.54 -13.87
C LEU A 92 -9.84 -3.74 -13.01
N ARG A 93 -11.10 -3.82 -12.61
CA ARG A 93 -11.63 -5.00 -11.89
C ARG A 93 -11.58 -6.26 -12.78
N PRO A 94 -11.52 -7.46 -12.21
CA PRO A 94 -11.58 -8.72 -12.97
C PRO A 94 -12.78 -8.81 -13.92
N SER A 95 -13.94 -8.30 -13.50
CA SER A 95 -15.14 -8.24 -14.33
C SER A 95 -15.01 -7.35 -15.57
N THR A 96 -14.07 -6.42 -15.57
CA THR A 96 -13.80 -5.52 -16.69
C THR A 96 -12.65 -6.04 -17.55
N SER A 97 -11.60 -6.56 -16.92
CA SER A 97 -10.40 -7.03 -17.61
C SER A 97 -10.50 -8.46 -18.13
N GLY A 98 -11.41 -9.27 -17.58
CA GLY A 98 -11.50 -10.71 -17.89
C GLY A 98 -10.44 -11.56 -17.17
N VAL A 99 -9.61 -10.97 -16.32
CA VAL A 99 -8.57 -11.71 -15.58
C VAL A 99 -9.16 -12.25 -14.28
N TYR A 100 -9.54 -13.51 -14.26
CA TYR A 100 -10.24 -14.13 -13.13
C TYR A 100 -9.40 -15.13 -12.32
N ASP A 101 -8.32 -15.64 -12.89
CA ASP A 101 -7.47 -16.64 -12.25
C ASP A 101 -5.97 -16.42 -12.54
N ASN A 102 -5.13 -17.25 -11.90
CA ASN A 102 -3.68 -17.14 -12.01
C ASN A 102 -3.11 -17.57 -13.37
N GLY A 103 -3.83 -18.40 -14.11
CA GLY A 103 -3.38 -18.90 -15.43
C GLY A 103 -3.64 -17.97 -16.59
N ILE A 104 -4.37 -16.86 -16.37
CA ILE A 104 -4.72 -15.93 -17.44
C ILE A 104 -3.61 -14.89 -17.61
N ASP A 105 -2.93 -14.89 -18.75
CA ASP A 105 -2.02 -13.80 -19.11
C ASP A 105 -2.81 -12.50 -19.32
N PHE A 106 -2.62 -11.54 -18.45
CA PHE A 106 -3.34 -10.27 -18.52
C PHE A 106 -2.82 -9.36 -19.64
N ARG A 107 -1.62 -9.57 -20.16
CA ARG A 107 -0.96 -8.68 -21.11
C ARG A 107 -1.74 -8.41 -22.41
N PRO A 108 -2.40 -9.41 -23.03
CA PRO A 108 -3.26 -9.14 -24.17
C PRO A 108 -4.62 -8.52 -23.82
N LEU A 109 -5.04 -8.59 -22.55
CA LEU A 109 -6.36 -8.15 -22.10
C LEU A 109 -6.36 -6.72 -21.54
N ILE A 110 -5.23 -6.26 -21.04
CA ILE A 110 -5.06 -4.94 -20.43
C ILE A 110 -4.04 -4.14 -21.24
N ALA A 111 -4.46 -3.01 -21.77
CA ALA A 111 -3.57 -2.13 -22.52
C ALA A 111 -2.41 -1.64 -21.63
N PRO A 112 -1.17 -1.61 -22.15
CA PRO A 112 0.01 -1.21 -21.37
C PRO A 112 -0.09 0.22 -20.84
N GLU A 113 -0.81 1.11 -21.51
CA GLU A 113 -1.03 2.51 -21.14
C GLU A 113 -1.81 2.66 -19.83
N LEU A 114 -2.55 1.63 -19.40
CA LEU A 114 -3.29 1.61 -18.14
C LEU A 114 -2.42 1.14 -16.97
N ALA A 115 -1.23 0.62 -17.24
CA ALA A 115 -0.36 0.12 -16.18
C ALA A 115 0.20 1.24 -15.30
N LEU A 116 0.11 1.08 -13.98
CA LEU A 116 0.60 2.06 -13.02
C LEU A 116 2.07 2.48 -13.29
N PRO A 117 3.02 1.57 -13.56
CA PRO A 117 4.38 1.95 -13.92
C PRO A 117 4.45 2.82 -15.18
N HIS A 118 3.66 2.50 -16.20
CA HIS A 118 3.60 3.28 -17.43
C HIS A 118 3.13 4.71 -17.18
N LEU A 119 2.08 4.88 -16.37
CA LEU A 119 1.56 6.20 -16.01
C LEU A 119 2.60 7.05 -15.26
N PHE A 120 3.35 6.46 -14.34
CA PHE A 120 4.43 7.14 -13.65
C PHE A 120 5.56 7.55 -14.62
N ARG A 121 5.93 6.69 -15.56
CA ARG A 121 6.93 7.01 -16.59
C ARG A 121 6.48 8.17 -17.47
N GLN A 122 5.22 8.17 -17.93
CA GLN A 122 4.65 9.28 -18.69
C GLN A 122 4.66 10.60 -17.91
N ALA A 123 4.49 10.52 -16.58
CA ALA A 123 4.61 11.67 -15.68
C ALA A 123 6.07 12.09 -15.42
N GLY A 124 7.05 11.44 -16.06
CA GLY A 124 8.47 11.74 -15.95
C GLY A 124 9.16 11.19 -14.70
N TYR A 125 8.59 10.16 -14.09
CA TYR A 125 9.26 9.42 -13.02
C TYR A 125 10.20 8.35 -13.60
N PHE A 126 11.25 8.06 -12.87
CA PHE A 126 12.10 6.92 -13.10
C PHE A 126 11.53 5.74 -12.30
N VAL A 127 11.11 4.68 -12.97
CA VAL A 127 10.33 3.61 -12.36
C VAL A 127 11.14 2.34 -12.18
N HIS A 128 11.32 1.95 -10.94
CA HIS A 128 12.00 0.72 -10.55
C HIS A 128 11.03 -0.28 -9.95
N GLY A 129 11.31 -1.55 -10.11
CA GLY A 129 10.55 -2.63 -9.49
C GLY A 129 11.46 -3.73 -8.96
N ALA A 130 10.93 -4.52 -8.04
CA ALA A 130 11.57 -5.71 -7.49
C ALA A 130 10.53 -6.71 -6.97
N GLY A 131 10.90 -7.97 -6.88
CA GLY A 131 10.07 -9.02 -6.27
C GLY A 131 8.80 -9.35 -7.04
N LYS A 132 7.73 -9.71 -6.34
CA LYS A 132 6.46 -10.15 -6.92
C LYS A 132 5.48 -8.99 -7.05
N ILE A 133 5.68 -8.09 -8.00
CA ILE A 133 4.71 -7.04 -8.35
C ILE A 133 3.58 -7.62 -9.19
N TYR A 134 3.91 -8.33 -10.27
CA TYR A 134 2.98 -9.12 -11.04
C TYR A 134 3.04 -10.60 -10.68
N HIS A 135 2.05 -11.38 -11.11
CA HIS A 135 2.06 -12.82 -10.95
C HIS A 135 3.00 -13.45 -11.98
N GLU A 136 3.90 -14.32 -11.52
CA GLU A 136 4.85 -15.06 -12.37
C GLU A 136 5.56 -14.20 -13.44
N SER A 137 5.59 -14.68 -14.67
CA SER A 137 6.27 -14.09 -15.81
C SER A 137 5.45 -13.02 -16.56
N TYR A 138 4.28 -12.64 -16.04
CA TYR A 138 3.39 -11.71 -16.78
C TYR A 138 3.85 -10.25 -16.73
N ARG A 139 4.96 -9.96 -16.10
CA ARG A 139 5.56 -8.62 -16.11
C ARG A 139 5.91 -8.18 -17.54
N ARG A 140 5.60 -6.94 -17.89
CA ARG A 140 6.08 -6.29 -19.12
C ARG A 140 7.40 -5.57 -18.82
N ALA A 141 8.47 -5.98 -19.49
CA ALA A 141 9.79 -5.35 -19.31
C ALA A 141 9.78 -3.84 -19.66
N SER A 142 8.96 -3.45 -20.64
CA SER A 142 8.82 -2.06 -21.10
C SER A 142 8.22 -1.09 -20.08
N GLU A 143 7.64 -1.59 -18.99
CA GLU A 143 7.04 -0.76 -17.95
C GLU A 143 8.08 -0.19 -16.94
N TRP A 144 9.31 -0.68 -16.98
CA TRP A 144 10.33 -0.40 -15.96
C TRP A 144 11.63 0.10 -16.61
N GLU A 145 12.27 1.10 -16.04
CA GLU A 145 13.66 1.44 -16.36
C GLU A 145 14.60 0.39 -15.80
N HIS A 146 14.28 -0.12 -14.61
CA HIS A 146 15.05 -1.18 -13.99
C HIS A 146 14.16 -2.08 -13.16
N TYR A 147 14.36 -3.39 -13.25
CA TYR A 147 13.66 -4.38 -12.44
C TYR A 147 14.66 -5.38 -11.89
N LEU A 148 14.73 -5.49 -10.56
CA LEU A 148 15.53 -6.51 -9.92
C LEU A 148 14.80 -7.85 -10.01
N GLU A 149 15.39 -8.77 -10.76
CA GLU A 149 14.87 -10.13 -10.83
C GLU A 149 14.95 -10.80 -9.45
N LYS A 150 14.04 -11.74 -9.23
CA LYS A 150 13.83 -12.40 -7.95
C LYS A 150 15.10 -12.96 -7.32
N GLU A 151 15.96 -13.54 -8.15
CA GLU A 151 17.22 -14.15 -7.71
C GLU A 151 18.26 -13.14 -7.22
N ARG A 152 18.18 -11.90 -7.69
CA ARG A 152 19.10 -10.81 -7.28
C ARG A 152 18.52 -9.91 -6.19
N ALA A 153 17.22 -9.99 -5.96
CA ALA A 153 16.53 -9.14 -4.99
C ALA A 153 16.73 -9.60 -3.54
N TYR A 154 17.29 -10.80 -3.37
CA TYR A 154 17.42 -11.40 -2.06
C TYR A 154 18.89 -11.69 -1.71
N PRO A 155 19.33 -11.44 -0.48
CA PRO A 155 20.67 -11.82 -0.06
C PRO A 155 20.84 -13.34 -0.17
N PRO A 156 22.06 -13.84 -0.38
CA PRO A 156 22.33 -15.28 -0.39
C PRO A 156 21.80 -15.94 0.87
N VAL A 157 21.11 -17.07 0.70
CA VAL A 157 20.61 -17.85 1.84
C VAL A 157 21.83 -18.48 2.55
N PRO A 158 21.97 -18.31 3.85
CA PRO A 158 23.02 -19.00 4.60
C PRO A 158 22.94 -20.51 4.40
N PRO A 159 24.09 -21.23 4.34
CA PRO A 159 24.09 -22.68 4.24
C PRO A 159 23.24 -23.31 5.35
N GLY A 160 22.35 -24.25 4.98
CA GLY A 160 21.48 -24.95 5.91
C GLY A 160 20.06 -24.39 6.04
N ARG A 161 19.74 -23.27 5.39
CA ARG A 161 18.37 -22.79 5.25
C ARG A 161 17.90 -22.96 3.82
N SER A 162 16.99 -23.87 3.57
CA SER A 162 16.63 -24.29 2.21
C SER A 162 15.13 -24.44 2.02
N ASP A 163 14.36 -23.37 2.12
CA ASP A 163 12.92 -23.54 2.09
C ASP A 163 12.21 -22.28 1.70
N GLY A 164 12.01 -22.05 0.54
CA GLY A 164 11.19 -20.94 0.21
C GLY A 164 11.23 -20.61 -1.26
N VAL A 165 10.46 -19.71 -1.62
CA VAL A 165 10.31 -19.23 -2.97
C VAL A 165 11.63 -18.59 -3.42
N GLY A 166 12.29 -19.21 -4.42
CA GLY A 166 13.57 -18.70 -4.95
C GLY A 166 14.79 -18.99 -4.08
N GLY A 167 14.76 -20.09 -3.29
CA GLY A 167 15.88 -20.48 -2.42
C GLY A 167 16.01 -19.64 -1.16
N ILE A 168 15.16 -18.67 -0.96
CA ILE A 168 14.95 -18.06 0.35
C ILE A 168 13.86 -18.86 1.03
N LYS A 169 14.28 -19.73 1.88
CA LYS A 169 13.41 -20.16 2.93
C LYS A 169 13.37 -19.05 3.97
N PHE A 170 12.28 -18.28 3.95
CA PHE A 170 11.86 -17.75 5.23
C PHE A 170 11.71 -18.98 6.11
N ALA A 171 12.37 -19.02 7.27
CA ALA A 171 11.86 -19.86 8.32
C ALA A 171 10.37 -19.63 8.27
N PRO A 172 9.53 -20.64 8.08
CA PRO A 172 8.13 -20.39 8.19
C PRO A 172 8.01 -19.58 9.47
N LEU A 173 7.28 -18.48 9.42
CA LEU A 173 6.58 -18.11 10.61
C LEU A 173 5.72 -19.35 10.83
N ASP A 174 6.31 -20.30 11.51
CA ASP A 174 5.63 -21.51 11.92
C ASP A 174 4.59 -20.99 12.89
N CYS A 175 3.46 -20.64 12.34
CA CYS A 175 2.29 -20.20 13.09
C CYS A 175 1.66 -21.39 13.79
N ARG A 176 2.47 -22.34 14.24
CA ARG A 176 2.05 -23.29 15.24
C ARG A 176 1.97 -22.52 16.55
N ASP A 177 0.75 -22.43 17.05
CA ASP A 177 0.41 -21.74 18.29
C ASP A 177 1.14 -22.32 19.53
N ASP A 178 1.92 -23.37 19.37
CA ASP A 178 2.58 -24.16 20.39
C ASP A 178 4.09 -23.88 20.56
N GLU A 179 4.73 -23.05 19.71
CA GLU A 179 6.18 -22.79 19.78
C GLU A 179 6.54 -21.31 20.05
N LEU A 180 5.60 -20.47 20.44
CA LEU A 180 5.90 -19.07 20.79
C LEU A 180 5.96 -18.91 22.31
N PRO A 181 7.04 -18.32 22.83
CA PRO A 181 7.22 -18.11 24.26
C PRO A 181 6.17 -17.14 24.86
#